data_250bc2e84e393465053c9aea32a1d1e7
#
_entry.id   250bc2e84e393465053c9aea32a1d1e7
#
_cell.length_a   1.000
_cell.length_b   1.000
_cell.length_c   1.000
_cell.angle_alpha   90.00
_cell.angle_beta   90.00
_cell.angle_gamma   90.00
#
_symmetry.space_group_name_H-M   'P 1'
#
loop_
_entity.id
_entity.type
_entity.pdbx_description
1 polymer ?
#
loop_
_entity_poly.entity_id
_entity_poly.type
_entity_poly.pdbx_seq_one_letter_code
_entity_poly.pdbx_strand_id
1 'polypeptide(L)'
;MKSEQQYIDLYQQASQLIKTHSADVLNAVRDEAFADFKVQGFPTKKVERYKYTDMAALFAPDYGLNLKRLPIPVDPYETFTCDVPNLSTSVYFVVNDGFYTQALPQNKLPEGVIIDSLNRIAAERPDLVAPYYAGLAQTKDDAITALNTMLAQDGLFIYVPKQVKVDRTIQVINILRADVELMVNRRVLLVLEEGAELKLLFCDHAADNRRFLTTQVIEAYVGEGAQLELNCLEETHLKNTRVSNVYIDQQANSRVNHNVITLHNGITRNRLDLVFKGEGAECHCNGCVIADKSQHVDNNTLIDHRVPHCTSNELYKYVLDDNAVGAFAGRVLVRQEAQKTVSQETNQNLCATKTAHMFTQPMLEIYADDVKCAHGSTVGQLNNDALFYMQQRGISKREGKLLLQFAFVNEVIDKMELVPLRDRLHHLVEKRFRGELNKCEGCQLCK
;
A
#
# COMPACT_ATOMS: atom_id res chain seq x y z
N MET A 1 3.49 -12.37 28.28
CA MET A 1 3.20 -13.34 27.21
C MET A 1 3.77 -12.72 25.93
N LYS A 2 4.38 -13.47 25.04
CA LYS A 2 4.83 -12.92 23.76
C LYS A 2 3.61 -12.58 22.92
N SER A 3 3.63 -11.47 22.18
CA SER A 3 2.46 -10.97 21.43
C SER A 3 1.97 -11.96 20.34
N GLU A 4 2.84 -12.78 19.78
CA GLU A 4 2.46 -13.82 18.81
C GLU A 4 1.58 -14.92 19.40
N GLN A 5 1.69 -15.21 20.71
CA GLN A 5 0.97 -16.31 21.35
C GLN A 5 -0.55 -16.14 21.26
N GLN A 6 -1.06 -14.92 21.40
CA GLN A 6 -2.50 -14.65 21.28
C GLN A 6 -3.06 -15.07 19.91
N TYR A 7 -2.31 -14.87 18.82
CA TYR A 7 -2.74 -15.23 17.46
C TYR A 7 -2.61 -16.73 17.20
N ILE A 8 -1.59 -17.36 17.80
CA ILE A 8 -1.43 -18.83 17.76
C ILE A 8 -2.62 -19.50 18.46
N ASP A 9 -2.93 -19.06 19.68
CA ASP A 9 -4.04 -19.59 20.46
C ASP A 9 -5.39 -19.33 19.77
N LEU A 10 -5.57 -18.13 19.21
CA LEU A 10 -6.75 -17.76 18.43
C LEU A 10 -6.97 -18.73 17.26
N TYR A 11 -5.95 -18.95 16.44
CA TYR A 11 -6.11 -19.82 15.27
C TYR A 11 -6.37 -21.27 15.68
N GLN A 12 -5.70 -21.79 16.71
CA GLN A 12 -5.95 -23.14 17.23
C GLN A 12 -7.40 -23.34 17.70
N GLN A 13 -8.00 -22.31 18.32
CA GLN A 13 -9.37 -22.35 18.81
C GLN A 13 -10.42 -22.07 17.72
N ALA A 14 -10.11 -21.21 16.77
CA ALA A 14 -11.07 -20.68 15.79
C ALA A 14 -10.84 -21.15 14.36
N SER A 15 -9.83 -21.99 14.05
CA SER A 15 -9.50 -22.38 12.68
C SER A 15 -10.68 -22.95 11.90
N GLN A 16 -11.50 -23.79 12.55
CA GLN A 16 -12.68 -24.36 11.92
C GLN A 16 -13.72 -23.28 11.58
N LEU A 17 -13.93 -22.30 12.46
CA LEU A 17 -14.82 -21.16 12.22
C LEU A 17 -14.34 -20.30 11.05
N ILE A 18 -13.02 -20.03 10.98
CA ILE A 18 -12.40 -19.30 9.87
C ILE A 18 -12.63 -20.04 8.56
N LYS A 19 -12.35 -21.37 8.54
CA LYS A 19 -12.50 -22.21 7.35
C LYS A 19 -13.96 -22.33 6.88
N THR A 20 -14.92 -22.35 7.79
CA THR A 20 -16.36 -22.40 7.47
C THR A 20 -16.84 -21.15 6.70
N HIS A 21 -16.20 -20.01 6.93
CA HIS A 21 -16.55 -18.75 6.29
C HIS A 21 -15.59 -18.34 5.15
N SER A 22 -14.89 -19.33 4.57
CA SER A 22 -13.93 -19.09 3.49
C SER A 22 -13.98 -20.24 2.47
N ALA A 23 -13.71 -19.91 1.21
CA ALA A 23 -13.61 -20.87 0.13
C ALA A 23 -12.44 -21.86 0.32
N ASP A 24 -12.57 -23.05 -0.25
CA ASP A 24 -11.57 -24.13 -0.12
C ASP A 24 -10.20 -23.72 -0.66
N VAL A 25 -10.15 -22.94 -1.74
CA VAL A 25 -8.90 -22.41 -2.31
C VAL A 25 -8.16 -21.56 -1.28
N LEU A 26 -8.86 -20.69 -0.54
CA LEU A 26 -8.26 -19.88 0.51
C LEU A 26 -7.85 -20.73 1.71
N ASN A 27 -8.62 -21.77 2.01
CA ASN A 27 -8.37 -22.67 3.13
C ASN A 27 -7.17 -23.59 2.92
N ALA A 28 -6.86 -23.92 1.66
CA ALA A 28 -5.79 -24.88 1.32
C ALA A 28 -4.40 -24.48 1.83
N VAL A 29 -4.13 -23.18 1.94
CA VAL A 29 -2.82 -22.66 2.36
C VAL A 29 -2.74 -22.22 3.84
N ARG A 30 -3.86 -22.24 4.57
CA ARG A 30 -3.92 -21.66 5.94
C ARG A 30 -3.11 -22.44 6.97
N ASP A 31 -3.16 -23.75 6.93
CA ASP A 31 -2.47 -24.58 7.94
C ASP A 31 -0.96 -24.49 7.77
N GLU A 32 -0.45 -24.37 6.53
CA GLU A 32 0.94 -24.08 6.24
C GLU A 32 1.32 -22.69 6.73
N ALA A 33 0.51 -21.68 6.41
CA ALA A 33 0.70 -20.30 6.89
C ALA A 33 0.73 -20.21 8.43
N PHE A 34 -0.13 -20.97 9.11
CA PHE A 34 -0.11 -21.06 10.56
C PHE A 34 1.18 -21.71 11.09
N ALA A 35 1.63 -22.79 10.45
CA ALA A 35 2.88 -23.44 10.83
C ALA A 35 4.09 -22.51 10.66
N ASP A 36 4.14 -21.78 9.54
CA ASP A 36 5.18 -20.79 9.27
C ASP A 36 5.16 -19.65 10.29
N PHE A 37 3.99 -19.09 10.59
CA PHE A 37 3.84 -18.03 11.59
C PHE A 37 4.28 -18.50 12.99
N LYS A 38 3.92 -19.73 13.36
CA LYS A 38 4.30 -20.32 14.65
C LYS A 38 5.82 -20.49 14.80
N VAL A 39 6.51 -20.81 13.72
CA VAL A 39 7.97 -20.94 13.69
C VAL A 39 8.66 -19.60 13.71
N GLN A 40 8.19 -18.64 12.90
CA GLN A 40 8.83 -17.33 12.75
C GLN A 40 8.55 -16.40 13.94
N GLY A 41 7.31 -16.36 14.43
CA GLY A 41 6.84 -15.33 15.35
C GLY A 41 6.93 -13.93 14.74
N PHE A 42 6.67 -12.88 15.53
CA PHE A 42 6.86 -11.53 15.02
C PHE A 42 8.35 -11.20 14.84
N PRO A 43 8.72 -10.58 13.70
CA PRO A 43 10.08 -10.19 13.45
C PRO A 43 10.55 -9.15 14.45
N THR A 44 11.75 -9.32 14.96
CA THR A 44 12.38 -8.35 15.84
C THR A 44 13.13 -7.28 15.03
N LYS A 45 13.50 -6.17 15.68
CA LYS A 45 14.36 -5.13 15.09
C LYS A 45 15.76 -5.63 14.65
N LYS A 46 16.12 -6.87 14.95
CA LYS A 46 17.35 -7.50 14.43
C LYS A 46 17.19 -7.98 12.98
N VAL A 47 15.97 -8.22 12.54
CA VAL A 47 15.67 -8.52 11.14
C VAL A 47 15.73 -7.19 10.38
N GLU A 48 16.66 -7.07 9.43
CA GLU A 48 16.97 -5.82 8.74
C GLU A 48 15.75 -5.11 8.17
N ARG A 49 14.87 -5.83 7.50
CA ARG A 49 13.63 -5.29 6.92
C ARG A 49 12.62 -4.75 7.96
N TYR A 50 12.79 -5.08 9.25
CA TYR A 50 11.92 -4.67 10.35
C TYR A 50 12.62 -3.80 11.39
N LYS A 51 13.83 -3.36 11.09
CA LYS A 51 14.71 -2.62 12.01
C LYS A 51 14.05 -1.38 12.61
N TYR A 52 13.24 -0.68 11.84
CA TYR A 52 12.69 0.62 12.22
C TYR A 52 11.26 0.56 12.77
N THR A 53 10.59 -0.59 12.69
CA THR A 53 9.22 -0.78 13.17
C THR A 53 9.14 -1.97 14.13
N ASP A 54 8.62 -1.75 15.35
CA ASP A 54 8.46 -2.79 16.36
C ASP A 54 7.15 -3.56 16.15
N MET A 55 7.22 -4.64 15.38
CA MET A 55 6.04 -5.44 15.05
C MET A 55 5.40 -6.06 16.28
N ALA A 56 6.19 -6.57 17.22
CA ALA A 56 5.65 -7.19 18.44
C ALA A 56 4.83 -6.20 19.28
N ALA A 57 5.26 -4.94 19.35
CA ALA A 57 4.53 -3.90 20.05
C ALA A 57 3.22 -3.51 19.34
N LEU A 58 3.21 -3.47 17.99
CA LEU A 58 2.03 -3.14 17.19
C LEU A 58 0.92 -4.19 17.33
N PHE A 59 1.29 -5.46 17.45
CA PHE A 59 0.38 -6.59 17.54
C PHE A 59 0.10 -7.04 18.98
N ALA A 60 0.65 -6.34 19.99
CA ALA A 60 0.45 -6.68 21.40
C ALA A 60 -0.96 -6.37 21.95
N PRO A 61 -1.67 -5.28 21.53
CA PRO A 61 -3.03 -5.04 22.00
C PRO A 61 -3.99 -6.17 21.60
N ASP A 62 -5.01 -6.36 22.44
CA ASP A 62 -6.09 -7.31 22.18
C ASP A 62 -7.12 -6.66 21.26
N TYR A 63 -7.11 -7.05 20.00
CA TYR A 63 -8.06 -6.59 19.00
C TYR A 63 -9.18 -7.60 18.78
N GLY A 64 -10.42 -7.13 18.62
CA GLY A 64 -11.49 -7.95 18.09
C GLY A 64 -11.23 -8.37 16.64
N LEU A 65 -11.79 -9.51 16.24
CA LEU A 65 -11.80 -9.98 14.84
C LEU A 65 -13.22 -10.42 14.45
N ASN A 66 -13.63 -10.07 13.24
CA ASN A 66 -14.95 -10.46 12.72
C ASN A 66 -14.93 -11.86 12.07
N LEU A 67 -14.51 -12.88 12.82
CA LEU A 67 -14.37 -14.25 12.31
C LEU A 67 -15.70 -14.88 11.86
N LYS A 68 -16.83 -14.44 12.44
CA LYS A 68 -18.18 -14.89 12.07
C LYS A 68 -18.76 -14.17 10.86
N ARG A 69 -18.02 -13.23 10.28
CA ARG A 69 -18.46 -12.40 9.14
C ARG A 69 -19.80 -11.71 9.40
N LEU A 70 -19.98 -11.18 10.62
CA LEU A 70 -21.17 -10.43 10.97
C LEU A 70 -21.30 -9.20 10.07
N PRO A 71 -22.51 -8.87 9.60
CA PRO A 71 -22.73 -7.68 8.79
C PRO A 71 -22.33 -6.42 9.56
N ILE A 72 -21.60 -5.53 8.90
CA ILE A 72 -21.26 -4.22 9.46
C ILE A 72 -22.33 -3.22 9.00
N PRO A 73 -23.04 -2.57 9.92
CA PRO A 73 -24.14 -1.66 9.59
C PRO A 73 -23.60 -0.32 9.07
N VAL A 74 -23.26 -0.29 7.78
CA VAL A 74 -22.84 0.92 7.06
C VAL A 74 -23.28 0.80 5.62
N ASP A 75 -23.88 1.88 5.08
CA ASP A 75 -24.00 2.07 3.65
C ASP A 75 -22.84 2.99 3.20
N PRO A 76 -21.83 2.43 2.53
CA PRO A 76 -20.68 3.23 2.12
C PRO A 76 -21.02 4.26 1.05
N TYR A 77 -22.04 4.05 0.23
CA TYR A 77 -22.46 5.01 -0.80
C TYR A 77 -23.18 6.22 -0.22
N GLU A 78 -23.87 6.06 0.92
CA GLU A 78 -24.52 7.17 1.62
C GLU A 78 -23.51 7.94 2.48
N THR A 79 -22.50 7.25 3.03
CA THR A 79 -21.54 7.83 3.97
C THR A 79 -20.30 8.41 3.31
N PHE A 80 -19.92 7.92 2.13
CA PHE A 80 -18.71 8.34 1.44
C PHE A 80 -19.01 9.02 0.12
N THR A 81 -18.69 10.30 0.01
CA THR A 81 -18.66 11.05 -1.24
C THR A 81 -17.21 11.30 -1.61
N CYS A 82 -16.72 10.59 -2.64
CA CYS A 82 -15.42 10.92 -3.21
C CYS A 82 -15.50 12.26 -3.90
N ASP A 83 -14.74 13.25 -3.41
CA ASP A 83 -14.69 14.60 -3.99
C ASP A 83 -13.49 14.78 -4.92
N VAL A 84 -13.02 13.72 -5.59
CA VAL A 84 -12.07 13.83 -6.71
C VAL A 84 -12.88 14.26 -7.93
N PRO A 85 -12.87 15.56 -8.29
CA PRO A 85 -13.68 16.07 -9.39
C PRO A 85 -13.22 15.45 -10.71
N ASN A 86 -14.18 15.14 -11.57
CA ASN A 86 -13.96 14.61 -12.93
C ASN A 86 -13.24 13.23 -12.97
N LEU A 87 -13.12 12.52 -11.84
CA LEU A 87 -12.71 11.15 -11.89
C LEU A 87 -13.88 10.32 -12.43
N SER A 88 -13.86 10.01 -13.72
CA SER A 88 -14.79 9.02 -14.30
C SER A 88 -14.37 7.64 -13.78
N THR A 89 -14.71 7.34 -12.52
CA THR A 89 -14.34 6.09 -11.87
C THR A 89 -15.52 5.14 -11.75
N SER A 90 -15.18 3.86 -11.67
CA SER A 90 -16.07 2.85 -11.12
C SER A 90 -15.68 2.62 -9.67
N VAL A 91 -16.56 3.02 -8.74
CA VAL A 91 -16.27 3.00 -7.30
C VAL A 91 -16.75 1.70 -6.68
N TYR A 92 -15.85 1.02 -5.98
CA TYR A 92 -16.10 -0.19 -5.21
C TYR A 92 -15.71 0.06 -3.75
N PHE A 93 -16.33 -0.69 -2.84
CA PHE A 93 -16.04 -0.54 -1.42
C PHE A 93 -15.58 -1.87 -0.80
N VAL A 94 -14.62 -1.74 0.11
CA VAL A 94 -14.23 -2.79 1.04
C VAL A 94 -14.49 -2.26 2.45
N VAL A 95 -15.42 -2.87 3.16
CA VAL A 95 -15.73 -2.52 4.55
C VAL A 95 -14.97 -3.46 5.46
N ASN A 96 -14.02 -2.91 6.22
CA ASN A 96 -13.01 -3.66 6.96
C ASN A 96 -12.23 -4.60 6.02
N ASP A 97 -12.51 -5.90 6.02
CA ASP A 97 -11.89 -6.92 5.18
C ASP A 97 -12.87 -7.59 4.19
N GLY A 98 -14.12 -7.09 4.12
CA GLY A 98 -15.16 -7.65 3.25
C GLY A 98 -15.45 -6.77 2.05
N PHE A 99 -15.50 -7.38 0.87
CA PHE A 99 -15.97 -6.71 -0.33
C PHE A 99 -17.46 -6.42 -0.23
N TYR A 100 -17.86 -5.17 -0.50
CA TYR A 100 -19.26 -4.74 -0.38
C TYR A 100 -20.04 -5.07 -1.65
N THR A 101 -20.94 -6.03 -1.55
CA THR A 101 -21.70 -6.57 -2.70
C THR A 101 -23.12 -6.04 -2.83
N GLN A 102 -23.64 -5.31 -1.83
CA GLN A 102 -25.06 -4.90 -1.79
C GLN A 102 -25.40 -3.84 -2.84
N ALA A 103 -24.41 -3.01 -3.24
CA ALA A 103 -24.57 -2.08 -4.34
C ALA A 103 -23.26 -2.01 -5.14
N LEU A 104 -23.29 -2.41 -6.40
CA LEU A 104 -22.16 -2.35 -7.31
C LEU A 104 -22.33 -1.19 -8.31
N PRO A 105 -21.23 -0.64 -8.85
CA PRO A 105 -21.32 0.38 -9.88
C PRO A 105 -22.17 -0.06 -11.07
N GLN A 106 -23.01 0.84 -11.56
CA GLN A 106 -23.85 0.56 -12.74
C GLN A 106 -23.07 0.56 -14.07
N ASN A 107 -21.84 1.02 -14.04
CA ASN A 107 -20.97 1.08 -15.22
C ASN A 107 -20.58 -0.33 -15.65
N LYS A 108 -20.85 -0.65 -16.92
CA LYS A 108 -20.41 -1.92 -17.50
C LYS A 108 -18.89 -1.94 -17.59
N LEU A 109 -18.30 -2.99 -17.02
CA LEU A 109 -16.92 -3.34 -17.26
C LEU A 109 -16.76 -3.90 -18.68
N PRO A 110 -15.56 -3.81 -19.28
CA PRO A 110 -15.25 -4.54 -20.49
C PRO A 110 -15.53 -6.05 -20.32
N GLU A 111 -15.82 -6.74 -21.43
CA GLU A 111 -16.14 -8.16 -21.42
C GLU A 111 -15.00 -8.98 -20.76
N GLY A 112 -15.38 -9.88 -19.87
CA GLY A 112 -14.46 -10.78 -19.16
C GLY A 112 -13.71 -10.15 -17.98
N VAL A 113 -13.80 -8.84 -17.76
CA VAL A 113 -13.22 -8.21 -16.55
C VAL A 113 -14.06 -8.58 -15.33
N ILE A 114 -13.37 -9.01 -14.27
CA ILE A 114 -13.99 -9.38 -12.99
C ILE A 114 -13.44 -8.46 -11.90
N ILE A 115 -14.34 -7.85 -11.12
CA ILE A 115 -14.01 -7.09 -9.89
C ILE A 115 -15.02 -7.51 -8.84
N ASP A 116 -14.57 -8.29 -7.85
CA ASP A 116 -15.48 -8.93 -6.90
C ASP A 116 -14.80 -9.37 -5.60
N SER A 117 -15.61 -9.92 -4.68
CA SER A 117 -15.14 -10.61 -3.49
C SER A 117 -14.19 -11.75 -3.86
N LEU A 118 -12.99 -11.72 -3.27
CA LEU A 118 -12.02 -12.80 -3.44
C LEU A 118 -12.60 -14.15 -2.99
N ASN A 119 -13.30 -14.15 -1.86
CA ASN A 119 -13.93 -15.36 -1.34
C ASN A 119 -15.01 -15.92 -2.27
N ARG A 120 -15.85 -15.05 -2.83
CA ARG A 120 -16.91 -15.46 -3.77
C ARG A 120 -16.31 -16.07 -5.03
N ILE A 121 -15.35 -15.39 -5.65
CA ILE A 121 -14.72 -15.91 -6.88
C ILE A 121 -13.91 -17.18 -6.59
N ALA A 122 -13.23 -17.27 -5.45
CA ALA A 122 -12.54 -18.51 -5.05
C ALA A 122 -13.48 -19.71 -4.90
N ALA A 123 -14.74 -19.47 -4.51
CA ALA A 123 -15.75 -20.53 -4.42
C ALA A 123 -16.40 -20.86 -5.77
N GLU A 124 -16.75 -19.84 -6.58
CA GLU A 124 -17.49 -20.01 -7.84
C GLU A 124 -16.57 -20.34 -9.02
N ARG A 125 -15.36 -19.80 -9.05
CA ARG A 125 -14.37 -19.91 -10.12
C ARG A 125 -12.98 -20.20 -9.56
N PRO A 126 -12.79 -21.35 -8.85
CA PRO A 126 -11.51 -21.73 -8.27
C PRO A 126 -10.37 -21.80 -9.31
N ASP A 127 -10.70 -22.06 -10.57
CA ASP A 127 -9.79 -22.07 -11.72
C ASP A 127 -9.07 -20.72 -11.93
N LEU A 128 -9.73 -19.61 -11.62
CA LEU A 128 -9.15 -18.26 -11.75
C LEU A 128 -8.32 -17.81 -10.53
N VAL A 129 -8.54 -18.43 -9.37
CA VAL A 129 -7.91 -17.99 -8.12
C VAL A 129 -6.77 -18.92 -7.70
N ALA A 130 -6.98 -20.23 -7.76
CA ALA A 130 -6.03 -21.22 -7.26
C ALA A 130 -4.61 -21.14 -7.87
N PRO A 131 -4.43 -20.80 -9.18
CA PRO A 131 -3.08 -20.68 -9.75
C PRO A 131 -2.26 -19.51 -9.19
N TYR A 132 -2.92 -18.53 -8.60
CA TYR A 132 -2.31 -17.24 -8.23
C TYR A 132 -2.28 -16.98 -6.73
N TYR A 133 -3.30 -17.42 -5.99
CA TYR A 133 -3.44 -17.11 -4.56
C TYR A 133 -2.29 -17.70 -3.73
N ALA A 134 -1.64 -16.85 -2.93
CA ALA A 134 -0.44 -17.14 -2.15
C ALA A 134 0.77 -17.60 -2.99
N GLY A 135 0.75 -17.36 -4.31
CA GLY A 135 1.85 -17.73 -5.21
C GLY A 135 3.05 -16.79 -5.12
N LEU A 136 2.84 -15.50 -4.91
CA LEU A 136 3.89 -14.49 -4.71
C LEU A 136 4.15 -14.24 -3.24
N ALA A 137 3.11 -14.17 -2.43
CA ALA A 137 3.15 -13.88 -1.01
C ALA A 137 3.49 -15.14 -0.19
N GLN A 138 4.73 -15.59 -0.28
CA GLN A 138 5.20 -16.81 0.38
C GLN A 138 5.24 -16.63 1.91
N THR A 139 4.53 -17.50 2.62
CA THR A 139 4.36 -17.40 4.08
C THR A 139 5.64 -17.73 4.86
N LYS A 140 6.50 -18.58 4.30
CA LYS A 140 7.81 -18.92 4.89
C LYS A 140 8.81 -17.75 4.91
N ASP A 141 8.58 -16.72 4.07
CA ASP A 141 9.53 -15.62 3.92
C ASP A 141 9.14 -14.40 4.77
N ASP A 142 7.91 -14.36 5.30
CA ASP A 142 7.43 -13.21 6.08
C ASP A 142 6.29 -13.59 7.04
N ALA A 143 6.50 -13.35 8.33
CA ALA A 143 5.54 -13.67 9.38
C ALA A 143 4.24 -12.87 9.31
N ILE A 144 4.27 -11.63 8.81
CA ILE A 144 3.05 -10.81 8.67
C ILE A 144 2.21 -11.32 7.50
N THR A 145 2.86 -11.74 6.42
CA THR A 145 2.21 -12.43 5.31
C THR A 145 1.58 -13.75 5.77
N ALA A 146 2.31 -14.52 6.59
CA ALA A 146 1.80 -15.76 7.19
C ALA A 146 0.58 -15.50 8.08
N LEU A 147 0.66 -14.48 8.96
CA LEU A 147 -0.47 -14.06 9.81
C LEU A 147 -1.69 -13.63 8.98
N ASN A 148 -1.49 -12.81 7.95
CA ASN A 148 -2.57 -12.40 7.06
C ASN A 148 -3.19 -13.62 6.36
N THR A 149 -2.37 -14.50 5.78
CA THR A 149 -2.84 -15.68 5.04
C THR A 149 -3.62 -16.64 5.93
N MET A 150 -3.23 -16.82 7.19
CA MET A 150 -3.98 -17.70 8.10
C MET A 150 -5.31 -17.11 8.57
N LEU A 151 -5.46 -15.76 8.59
CA LEU A 151 -6.65 -15.09 9.15
C LEU A 151 -7.58 -14.47 8.11
N ALA A 152 -7.10 -14.07 6.92
CA ALA A 152 -7.91 -13.42 5.90
C ALA A 152 -9.00 -14.36 5.37
N GLN A 153 -10.28 -13.92 5.41
CA GLN A 153 -11.42 -14.71 4.98
C GLN A 153 -12.04 -14.20 3.68
N ASP A 154 -11.78 -12.94 3.33
CA ASP A 154 -12.24 -12.29 2.11
C ASP A 154 -11.27 -11.19 1.68
N GLY A 155 -11.65 -10.46 0.67
CA GLY A 155 -10.90 -9.36 0.11
C GLY A 155 -11.36 -9.03 -1.29
N LEU A 156 -10.45 -8.55 -2.11
CA LEU A 156 -10.73 -8.10 -3.47
C LEU A 156 -10.04 -9.00 -4.49
N PHE A 157 -10.79 -9.43 -5.51
CA PHE A 157 -10.27 -10.07 -6.71
C PHE A 157 -10.49 -9.19 -7.92
N ILE A 158 -9.44 -8.94 -8.70
CA ILE A 158 -9.51 -8.25 -9.99
C ILE A 158 -8.82 -9.11 -11.04
N TYR A 159 -9.54 -9.39 -12.11
CA TYR A 159 -9.03 -10.10 -13.27
C TYR A 159 -9.31 -9.27 -14.54
N VAL A 160 -8.28 -9.04 -15.33
CA VAL A 160 -8.36 -8.35 -16.61
C VAL A 160 -7.86 -9.31 -17.69
N PRO A 161 -8.73 -9.77 -18.61
CA PRO A 161 -8.35 -10.74 -19.64
C PRO A 161 -7.38 -10.15 -20.65
N LYS A 162 -6.79 -11.03 -21.46
CA LYS A 162 -5.82 -10.72 -22.50
C LYS A 162 -6.32 -9.63 -23.45
N GLN A 163 -5.46 -8.63 -23.71
CA GLN A 163 -5.66 -7.50 -24.61
C GLN A 163 -6.86 -6.60 -24.24
N VAL A 164 -7.37 -6.71 -23.01
CA VAL A 164 -8.45 -5.85 -22.53
C VAL A 164 -7.88 -4.63 -21.81
N LYS A 165 -8.39 -3.45 -22.19
CA LYS A 165 -8.06 -2.17 -21.54
C LYS A 165 -9.24 -1.70 -20.71
N VAL A 166 -9.00 -1.43 -19.45
CA VAL A 166 -10.01 -0.85 -18.57
C VAL A 166 -9.84 0.68 -18.60
N ASP A 167 -10.59 1.33 -19.49
CA ASP A 167 -10.44 2.78 -19.75
C ASP A 167 -10.73 3.65 -18.53
N ARG A 168 -11.68 3.21 -17.69
CA ARG A 168 -12.03 3.93 -16.46
C ARG A 168 -11.17 3.47 -15.31
N THR A 169 -10.69 4.43 -14.53
CA THR A 169 -10.00 4.10 -13.27
C THR A 169 -10.94 3.35 -12.33
N ILE A 170 -10.50 2.23 -11.83
CA ILE A 170 -11.18 1.49 -10.77
C ILE A 170 -10.76 2.10 -9.44
N GLN A 171 -11.73 2.63 -8.71
CA GLN A 171 -11.50 3.17 -7.36
C GLN A 171 -12.04 2.21 -6.32
N VAL A 172 -11.20 1.80 -5.39
CA VAL A 172 -11.56 0.94 -4.26
C VAL A 172 -11.38 1.74 -2.98
N ILE A 173 -12.49 1.97 -2.31
CA ILE A 173 -12.51 2.70 -1.06
C ILE A 173 -12.57 1.70 0.09
N ASN A 174 -11.49 1.66 0.84
CA ASN A 174 -11.39 0.85 2.04
C ASN A 174 -11.88 1.66 3.24
N ILE A 175 -12.94 1.21 3.90
CA ILE A 175 -13.53 1.88 5.06
C ILE A 175 -13.32 1.01 6.29
N LEU A 176 -12.68 1.57 7.32
CA LEU A 176 -12.60 0.97 8.65
C LEU A 176 -13.80 1.45 9.48
N ARG A 177 -14.64 0.50 9.93
CA ARG A 177 -15.84 0.75 10.73
C ARG A 177 -15.98 -0.31 11.82
N ALA A 178 -16.01 0.09 13.07
CA ALA A 178 -16.31 -0.80 14.20
C ALA A 178 -16.70 -0.04 15.46
N ASP A 179 -17.46 -0.69 16.33
CA ASP A 179 -17.78 -0.16 17.65
C ASP A 179 -16.74 -0.54 18.72
N VAL A 180 -15.80 -1.41 18.36
CA VAL A 180 -14.69 -1.89 19.19
C VAL A 180 -13.34 -1.68 18.50
N GLU A 181 -12.24 -1.84 19.24
CA GLU A 181 -10.92 -1.92 18.65
C GLU A 181 -10.84 -3.19 17.79
N LEU A 182 -10.46 -3.07 16.53
CA LEU A 182 -10.59 -4.15 15.55
C LEU A 182 -9.31 -4.39 14.77
N MET A 183 -8.96 -5.67 14.61
CA MET A 183 -7.99 -6.10 13.63
C MET A 183 -8.68 -6.52 12.32
N VAL A 184 -8.14 -6.06 11.21
CA VAL A 184 -8.66 -6.26 9.86
C VAL A 184 -7.59 -6.92 9.01
N ASN A 185 -7.95 -8.01 8.32
CA ASN A 185 -7.01 -8.77 7.48
C ASN A 185 -7.47 -8.75 6.03
N ARG A 186 -6.98 -7.78 5.25
CA ARG A 186 -7.33 -7.60 3.84
C ARG A 186 -6.45 -8.45 2.95
N ARG A 187 -7.06 -9.06 1.93
CA ARG A 187 -6.37 -9.75 0.86
C ARG A 187 -6.78 -9.19 -0.49
N VAL A 188 -5.82 -8.96 -1.38
CA VAL A 188 -6.09 -8.49 -2.75
C VAL A 188 -5.32 -9.35 -3.73
N LEU A 189 -6.01 -9.83 -4.75
CA LEU A 189 -5.42 -10.58 -5.84
C LEU A 189 -5.73 -9.88 -7.17
N LEU A 190 -4.69 -9.44 -7.86
CA LEU A 190 -4.75 -8.76 -9.15
C LEU A 190 -4.13 -9.66 -10.22
N VAL A 191 -4.87 -9.98 -11.27
CA VAL A 191 -4.38 -10.76 -12.40
C VAL A 191 -4.65 -9.98 -13.68
N LEU A 192 -3.59 -9.51 -14.31
CA LEU A 192 -3.63 -8.84 -15.60
C LEU A 192 -2.96 -9.77 -16.62
N GLU A 193 -3.73 -10.26 -17.58
CA GLU A 193 -3.20 -11.12 -18.63
C GLU A 193 -2.40 -10.31 -19.68
N GLU A 194 -1.85 -10.98 -20.68
CA GLU A 194 -1.03 -10.39 -21.74
C GLU A 194 -1.71 -9.17 -22.38
N GLY A 195 -1.04 -8.03 -22.43
CA GLY A 195 -1.52 -6.78 -23.03
C GLY A 195 -2.70 -6.12 -22.30
N ALA A 196 -3.05 -6.58 -21.10
CA ALA A 196 -4.12 -5.98 -20.29
C ALA A 196 -3.68 -4.61 -19.72
N GLU A 197 -4.63 -3.67 -19.59
CA GLU A 197 -4.36 -2.37 -18.97
C GLU A 197 -5.35 -2.06 -17.85
N LEU A 198 -4.85 -1.67 -16.67
CA LEU A 198 -5.66 -1.30 -15.52
C LEU A 198 -5.06 -0.10 -14.78
N LYS A 199 -5.90 0.88 -14.45
CA LYS A 199 -5.61 1.96 -13.49
C LYS A 199 -6.44 1.74 -12.24
N LEU A 200 -5.77 1.60 -11.10
CA LEU A 200 -6.39 1.28 -9.82
C LEU A 200 -6.01 2.33 -8.79
N LEU A 201 -7.01 2.80 -8.04
CA LEU A 201 -6.84 3.73 -6.92
C LEU A 201 -7.44 3.11 -5.66
N PHE A 202 -6.60 2.77 -4.70
CA PHE A 202 -7.01 2.45 -3.33
C PHE A 202 -7.00 3.71 -2.47
N CYS A 203 -8.11 3.93 -1.74
CA CYS A 203 -8.22 4.98 -0.75
C CYS A 203 -8.53 4.36 0.61
N ASP A 204 -7.66 4.54 1.59
CA ASP A 204 -7.86 4.03 2.96
C ASP A 204 -8.42 5.14 3.84
N HIS A 205 -9.61 4.89 4.41
CA HIS A 205 -10.31 5.79 5.34
C HIS A 205 -10.75 5.05 6.60
N ALA A 206 -10.94 5.80 7.69
CA ALA A 206 -11.54 5.29 8.92
C ALA A 206 -12.78 6.13 9.25
N ALA A 207 -13.94 5.47 9.37
CA ALA A 207 -15.21 6.10 9.74
C ALA A 207 -15.30 6.41 11.22
N ASP A 208 -14.58 5.64 12.05
CA ASP A 208 -14.62 5.75 13.50
C ASP A 208 -13.25 6.07 14.07
N ASN A 209 -13.23 6.84 15.16
CA ASN A 209 -12.02 7.13 15.91
C ASN A 209 -11.67 6.00 16.91
N ARG A 210 -11.79 4.75 16.49
CA ARG A 210 -11.36 3.55 17.22
C ARG A 210 -9.94 3.18 16.84
N ARG A 211 -9.30 2.35 17.63
CA ARG A 211 -8.01 1.77 17.25
C ARG A 211 -8.23 0.64 16.27
N PHE A 212 -7.63 0.75 15.11
CA PHE A 212 -7.60 -0.31 14.11
C PHE A 212 -6.17 -0.80 13.88
N LEU A 213 -6.04 -2.11 13.68
CA LEU A 213 -4.86 -2.74 13.16
C LEU A 213 -5.23 -3.41 11.83
N THR A 214 -4.68 -2.92 10.74
CA THR A 214 -4.92 -3.49 9.41
C THR A 214 -3.67 -4.23 8.93
N THR A 215 -3.79 -5.52 8.63
CA THR A 215 -2.85 -6.21 7.76
C THR A 215 -3.42 -6.27 6.35
N GLN A 216 -2.61 -5.98 5.34
CA GLN A 216 -3.00 -6.07 3.94
C GLN A 216 -1.93 -6.81 3.16
N VAL A 217 -2.35 -7.77 2.35
CA VAL A 217 -1.46 -8.44 1.39
C VAL A 217 -2.06 -8.30 -0.01
N ILE A 218 -1.28 -7.73 -0.92
CA ILE A 218 -1.63 -7.58 -2.33
C ILE A 218 -0.67 -8.45 -3.15
N GLU A 219 -1.23 -9.30 -4.01
CA GLU A 219 -0.49 -10.05 -5.03
C GLU A 219 -0.94 -9.56 -6.40
N ALA A 220 0.01 -9.10 -7.22
CA ALA A 220 -0.27 -8.61 -8.56
C ALA A 220 0.56 -9.37 -9.60
N TYR A 221 -0.11 -10.02 -10.51
CA TYR A 221 0.47 -10.70 -11.67
C TYR A 221 0.26 -9.82 -12.90
N VAL A 222 1.36 -9.33 -13.47
CA VAL A 222 1.34 -8.42 -14.62
C VAL A 222 1.92 -9.14 -15.84
N GLY A 223 1.04 -9.57 -16.73
CA GLY A 223 1.34 -10.35 -17.92
C GLY A 223 2.24 -9.63 -18.93
N GLU A 224 2.66 -10.33 -19.97
CA GLU A 224 3.48 -9.77 -21.04
C GLU A 224 2.80 -8.56 -21.68
N GLY A 225 3.52 -7.43 -21.82
CA GLY A 225 2.98 -6.19 -22.39
C GLY A 225 1.86 -5.53 -21.59
N ALA A 226 1.48 -6.08 -20.43
CA ALA A 226 0.43 -5.51 -19.62
C ALA A 226 0.89 -4.24 -18.85
N GLN A 227 -0.07 -3.37 -18.53
CA GLN A 227 0.18 -2.11 -17.82
C GLN A 227 -0.70 -2.00 -16.58
N LEU A 228 -0.05 -1.79 -15.44
CA LEU A 228 -0.71 -1.57 -14.15
C LEU A 228 -0.28 -0.22 -13.56
N GLU A 229 -1.22 0.68 -13.37
CA GLU A 229 -1.05 1.84 -12.48
C GLU A 229 -1.78 1.57 -11.17
N LEU A 230 -1.02 1.41 -10.08
CA LEU A 230 -1.51 1.13 -8.73
C LEU A 230 -1.24 2.33 -7.83
N ASN A 231 -2.28 3.09 -7.51
CA ASN A 231 -2.23 4.24 -6.62
C ASN A 231 -2.82 3.87 -5.26
N CYS A 232 -2.09 4.13 -4.18
CA CYS A 232 -2.51 3.89 -2.80
C CYS A 232 -2.47 5.20 -2.02
N LEU A 233 -3.63 5.68 -1.58
CA LEU A 233 -3.79 6.90 -0.78
C LEU A 233 -4.26 6.54 0.62
N GLU A 234 -3.53 6.96 1.65
CA GLU A 234 -3.88 6.76 3.05
C GLU A 234 -4.24 8.08 3.73
N GLU A 235 -5.50 8.18 4.15
CA GLU A 235 -6.08 9.25 4.94
C GLU A 235 -6.90 8.65 6.09
N THR A 236 -6.21 8.12 7.10
CA THR A 236 -6.83 7.52 8.28
C THR A 236 -6.69 8.45 9.50
N HIS A 237 -6.42 7.95 10.68
CA HIS A 237 -6.23 8.76 11.89
C HIS A 237 -5.10 8.25 12.78
N LEU A 238 -4.71 9.05 13.79
CA LEU A 238 -3.54 8.78 14.66
C LEU A 238 -3.60 7.45 15.43
N LYS A 239 -4.77 6.85 15.63
CA LYS A 239 -4.93 5.55 16.32
C LYS A 239 -4.88 4.36 15.36
N ASN A 240 -4.76 4.60 14.05
CA ASN A 240 -4.73 3.55 13.06
C ASN A 240 -3.31 3.01 12.88
N THR A 241 -3.19 1.68 12.84
CA THR A 241 -1.97 0.98 12.46
C THR A 241 -2.23 0.17 11.20
N ARG A 242 -1.41 0.37 10.18
CA ARG A 242 -1.52 -0.35 8.91
C ARG A 242 -0.18 -1.00 8.54
N VAL A 243 -0.22 -2.29 8.25
CA VAL A 243 0.91 -3.05 7.71
C VAL A 243 0.49 -3.63 6.38
N SER A 244 1.11 -3.17 5.29
CA SER A 244 0.77 -3.56 3.92
C SER A 244 1.97 -4.19 3.24
N ASN A 245 1.81 -5.42 2.74
CA ASN A 245 2.79 -6.13 1.93
C ASN A 245 2.26 -6.27 0.51
N VAL A 246 3.00 -5.74 -0.47
CA VAL A 246 2.66 -5.79 -1.89
C VAL A 246 3.71 -6.61 -2.62
N TYR A 247 3.25 -7.61 -3.37
CA TYR A 247 4.08 -8.50 -4.18
C TYR A 247 3.67 -8.38 -5.64
N ILE A 248 4.62 -8.04 -6.51
CA ILE A 248 4.36 -7.82 -7.93
C ILE A 248 5.31 -8.69 -8.77
N ASP A 249 4.75 -9.42 -9.71
CA ASP A 249 5.45 -10.21 -10.72
C ASP A 249 5.24 -9.57 -12.08
N GLN A 250 6.32 -9.20 -12.78
CA GLN A 250 6.27 -8.56 -14.08
C GLN A 250 6.85 -9.46 -15.17
N GLN A 251 6.03 -9.73 -16.20
CA GLN A 251 6.45 -10.44 -17.41
C GLN A 251 7.04 -9.47 -18.45
N ALA A 252 7.47 -10.02 -19.60
CA ALA A 252 8.18 -9.26 -20.62
C ALA A 252 7.41 -8.02 -21.10
N ASN A 253 8.12 -6.92 -21.33
CA ASN A 253 7.58 -5.66 -21.86
C ASN A 253 6.42 -5.07 -21.06
N SER A 254 6.20 -5.54 -19.84
CA SER A 254 5.14 -5.02 -18.94
C SER A 254 5.59 -3.71 -18.28
N ARG A 255 4.60 -2.91 -17.86
CA ARG A 255 4.84 -1.65 -17.15
C ARG A 255 4.03 -1.58 -15.86
N VAL A 256 4.70 -1.22 -14.76
CA VAL A 256 4.08 -0.98 -13.46
C VAL A 256 4.42 0.41 -12.96
N ASN A 257 3.39 1.20 -12.63
CA ASN A 257 3.50 2.43 -11.86
C ASN A 257 2.86 2.17 -10.48
N HIS A 258 3.65 2.16 -9.42
CA HIS A 258 3.19 1.97 -8.04
C HIS A 258 3.41 3.24 -7.23
N ASN A 259 2.33 3.91 -6.81
CA ASN A 259 2.37 5.17 -6.09
C ASN A 259 1.77 5.00 -4.70
N VAL A 260 2.52 5.35 -3.65
CA VAL A 260 2.09 5.26 -2.24
C VAL A 260 2.12 6.64 -1.61
N ILE A 261 0.96 7.15 -1.23
CA ILE A 261 0.78 8.47 -0.65
C ILE A 261 0.21 8.33 0.77
N THR A 262 0.96 8.77 1.78
CA THR A 262 0.52 8.81 3.17
C THR A 262 0.39 10.26 3.61
N LEU A 263 -0.83 10.74 3.76
CA LEU A 263 -1.14 12.11 4.18
C LEU A 263 -1.56 12.21 5.64
N HIS A 264 -2.26 11.20 6.15
CA HIS A 264 -2.67 11.15 7.55
C HIS A 264 -2.81 9.70 8.01
N ASN A 265 -2.13 9.34 9.10
CA ASN A 265 -2.08 7.99 9.65
C ASN A 265 -1.74 8.02 11.15
N GLY A 266 -1.61 6.87 11.78
CA GLY A 266 -0.91 6.69 13.05
C GLY A 266 0.45 6.04 12.79
N ILE A 267 0.45 4.71 12.60
CA ILE A 267 1.65 3.95 12.24
C ILE A 267 1.38 3.21 10.93
N THR A 268 2.22 3.44 9.94
CA THR A 268 2.11 2.78 8.64
C THR A 268 3.43 2.13 8.28
N ARG A 269 3.35 0.85 7.92
CA ARG A 269 4.47 0.13 7.33
C ARG A 269 4.04 -0.46 5.99
N ASN A 270 4.75 -0.07 4.94
CA ASN A 270 4.58 -0.59 3.59
C ASN A 270 5.79 -1.42 3.18
N ARG A 271 5.54 -2.59 2.61
CA ARG A 271 6.53 -3.41 1.92
C ARG A 271 6.11 -3.59 0.47
N LEU A 272 7.06 -3.39 -0.43
CA LEU A 272 6.94 -3.70 -1.84
C LEU A 272 8.04 -4.70 -2.22
N ASP A 273 7.65 -5.85 -2.75
CA ASP A 273 8.56 -6.77 -3.42
C ASP A 273 8.12 -6.90 -4.88
N LEU A 274 8.93 -6.39 -5.79
CA LEU A 274 8.68 -6.42 -7.22
C LEU A 274 9.77 -7.24 -7.91
N VAL A 275 9.35 -8.17 -8.75
CA VAL A 275 10.26 -9.09 -9.45
C VAL A 275 10.05 -8.97 -10.95
N PHE A 276 11.12 -8.69 -11.69
CA PHE A 276 11.15 -8.79 -13.14
C PHE A 276 11.46 -10.23 -13.56
N LYS A 277 10.50 -10.89 -14.22
CA LYS A 277 10.62 -12.25 -14.76
C LYS A 277 10.70 -12.29 -16.29
N GLY A 278 10.35 -11.19 -16.97
CA GLY A 278 10.42 -11.05 -18.42
C GLY A 278 11.25 -9.84 -18.83
N GLU A 279 11.96 -9.96 -19.95
CA GLU A 279 12.83 -8.92 -20.49
C GLU A 279 12.07 -7.65 -20.90
N GLY A 280 12.73 -6.49 -20.84
CA GLY A 280 12.18 -5.22 -21.28
C GLY A 280 11.10 -4.64 -20.39
N ALA A 281 10.88 -5.21 -19.20
CA ALA A 281 9.89 -4.71 -18.27
C ALA A 281 10.37 -3.42 -17.56
N GLU A 282 9.42 -2.55 -17.23
CA GLU A 282 9.66 -1.25 -16.61
C GLU A 282 8.81 -1.06 -15.35
N CYS A 283 9.42 -0.52 -14.27
CA CYS A 283 8.65 -0.08 -13.12
C CYS A 283 9.04 1.33 -12.65
N HIS A 284 8.02 2.06 -12.18
CA HIS A 284 8.16 3.33 -11.46
C HIS A 284 7.48 3.20 -10.11
N CYS A 285 8.25 3.33 -9.03
CA CYS A 285 7.75 3.22 -7.67
C CYS A 285 7.95 4.54 -6.95
N ASN A 286 6.85 5.23 -6.61
CA ASN A 286 6.90 6.56 -6.04
C ASN A 286 6.23 6.58 -4.66
N GLY A 287 6.82 7.32 -3.71
CA GLY A 287 6.27 7.49 -2.38
C GLY A 287 6.28 8.95 -1.92
N CYS A 288 5.13 9.43 -1.44
CA CYS A 288 4.99 10.73 -0.80
C CYS A 288 4.48 10.56 0.62
N VAL A 289 5.24 11.05 1.60
CA VAL A 289 4.89 10.97 3.02
C VAL A 289 4.89 12.36 3.63
N ILE A 290 3.78 12.73 4.26
CA ILE A 290 3.67 13.92 5.09
C ILE A 290 3.23 13.49 6.48
N ALA A 291 4.12 13.60 7.46
CA ALA A 291 3.87 13.15 8.83
C ALA A 291 4.24 14.24 9.85
N ASP A 292 3.42 14.35 10.88
CA ASP A 292 3.62 15.25 12.03
C ASP A 292 3.29 14.53 13.35
N LYS A 293 3.27 15.27 14.46
CA LYS A 293 2.96 14.73 15.79
C LYS A 293 3.84 13.53 16.13
N SER A 294 3.24 12.36 16.37
CA SER A 294 3.94 11.09 16.65
C SER A 294 3.73 10.04 15.58
N GLN A 295 3.37 10.46 14.36
CA GLN A 295 3.15 9.56 13.25
C GLN A 295 4.43 8.84 12.87
N HIS A 296 4.28 7.58 12.42
CA HIS A 296 5.38 6.75 11.97
C HIS A 296 5.06 6.19 10.58
N VAL A 297 5.97 6.36 9.62
CA VAL A 297 5.82 5.79 8.27
C VAL A 297 7.11 5.12 7.84
N ASP A 298 7.03 3.81 7.61
CA ASP A 298 8.15 2.94 7.19
C ASP A 298 7.83 2.34 5.81
N ASN A 299 8.57 2.75 4.78
CA ASN A 299 8.51 2.16 3.44
C ASN A 299 9.75 1.29 3.20
N ASN A 300 9.52 0.04 2.84
CA ASN A 300 10.56 -0.92 2.53
C ASN A 300 10.33 -1.52 1.14
N THR A 301 11.28 -1.36 0.23
CA THR A 301 11.18 -1.85 -1.15
C THR A 301 12.24 -2.91 -1.44
N LEU A 302 11.90 -3.84 -2.31
CA LEU A 302 12.81 -4.76 -2.98
C LEU A 302 12.44 -4.80 -4.45
N ILE A 303 13.36 -4.36 -5.31
CA ILE A 303 13.24 -4.50 -6.76
C ILE A 303 14.25 -5.55 -7.21
N ASP A 304 13.76 -6.73 -7.61
CA ASP A 304 14.59 -7.89 -7.99
C ASP A 304 14.65 -8.04 -9.52
N HIS A 305 15.72 -7.59 -10.11
CA HIS A 305 16.05 -7.76 -11.54
C HIS A 305 16.63 -9.14 -11.76
N ARG A 306 15.89 -10.03 -12.43
CA ARG A 306 16.30 -11.42 -12.71
C ARG A 306 16.66 -11.64 -14.17
N VAL A 307 16.22 -10.77 -15.06
CA VAL A 307 16.34 -10.88 -16.51
C VAL A 307 16.87 -9.58 -17.10
N PRO A 308 17.46 -9.60 -18.32
CA PRO A 308 18.10 -8.43 -18.89
C PRO A 308 17.11 -7.38 -19.39
N HIS A 309 17.66 -6.19 -19.72
CA HIS A 309 16.97 -5.05 -20.35
C HIS A 309 15.81 -4.45 -19.55
N CYS A 310 15.76 -4.64 -18.23
CA CYS A 310 14.72 -4.07 -17.38
C CYS A 310 15.12 -2.71 -16.81
N THR A 311 14.12 -1.86 -16.60
CA THR A 311 14.30 -0.52 -16.03
C THR A 311 13.48 -0.35 -14.76
N SER A 312 14.10 0.20 -13.70
CA SER A 312 13.40 0.57 -12.47
C SER A 312 13.76 1.99 -12.02
N ASN A 313 12.73 2.73 -11.57
CA ASN A 313 12.89 4.04 -10.97
C ASN A 313 12.13 4.10 -9.64
N GLU A 314 12.83 4.48 -8.58
CA GLU A 314 12.21 4.73 -7.27
C GLU A 314 12.42 6.19 -6.87
N LEU A 315 11.31 6.86 -6.47
CA LEU A 315 11.35 8.21 -5.94
C LEU A 315 10.50 8.31 -4.68
N TYR A 316 11.14 8.39 -3.52
CA TYR A 316 10.46 8.53 -2.23
C TYR A 316 10.83 9.86 -1.57
N LYS A 317 9.80 10.64 -1.19
CA LYS A 317 9.97 11.92 -0.50
C LYS A 317 9.17 11.98 0.79
N TYR A 318 9.83 12.44 1.84
CA TYR A 318 9.25 12.61 3.17
C TYR A 318 9.33 14.05 3.61
N VAL A 319 8.22 14.57 4.15
CA VAL A 319 8.18 15.80 4.95
C VAL A 319 7.74 15.42 6.36
N LEU A 320 8.66 15.59 7.31
CA LEU A 320 8.48 15.19 8.70
C LEU A 320 8.52 16.41 9.60
N ASP A 321 7.52 16.55 10.46
CA ASP A 321 7.45 17.64 11.45
C ASP A 321 7.23 17.08 12.87
N ASP A 322 7.26 17.94 13.89
CA ASP A 322 7.10 17.60 15.30
C ASP A 322 8.02 16.44 15.73
N ASN A 323 7.43 15.32 16.19
CA ASN A 323 8.13 14.09 16.61
C ASN A 323 7.87 12.93 15.64
N ALA A 324 7.50 13.22 14.40
CA ALA A 324 7.25 12.18 13.40
C ALA A 324 8.52 11.38 13.08
N VAL A 325 8.32 10.12 12.77
CA VAL A 325 9.39 9.19 12.39
C VAL A 325 9.13 8.67 10.98
N GLY A 326 10.09 8.89 10.10
CA GLY A 326 10.15 8.30 8.76
C GLY A 326 11.22 7.22 8.71
N ALA A 327 10.95 6.15 7.97
CA ALA A 327 11.94 5.16 7.59
C ALA A 327 11.78 4.80 6.11
N PHE A 328 12.90 4.71 5.41
CA PHE A 328 12.97 4.21 4.04
C PHE A 328 14.13 3.23 3.94
N ALA A 329 13.84 2.03 3.48
CA ALA A 329 14.85 1.02 3.16
C ALA A 329 14.54 0.45 1.78
N GLY A 330 15.27 0.91 0.78
CA GLY A 330 15.18 0.45 -0.59
C GLY A 330 16.31 -0.52 -0.91
N ARG A 331 15.99 -1.61 -1.59
CA ARG A 331 16.97 -2.59 -2.06
C ARG A 331 16.74 -2.91 -3.52
N VAL A 332 17.70 -2.57 -4.35
CA VAL A 332 17.74 -3.01 -5.75
C VAL A 332 18.70 -4.19 -5.84
N LEU A 333 18.17 -5.34 -6.25
CA LEU A 333 18.92 -6.57 -6.45
C LEU A 333 19.01 -6.88 -7.94
N VAL A 334 20.24 -6.84 -8.49
CA VAL A 334 20.52 -7.14 -9.89
C VAL A 334 21.25 -8.48 -9.97
N ARG A 335 20.52 -9.50 -10.45
CA ARG A 335 21.06 -10.85 -10.58
C ARG A 335 22.10 -10.90 -11.73
N GLN A 336 22.92 -11.94 -11.73
CA GLN A 336 23.99 -12.12 -12.71
C GLN A 336 23.47 -12.09 -14.16
N GLU A 337 22.29 -12.67 -14.40
CA GLU A 337 21.66 -12.73 -15.72
C GLU A 337 21.00 -11.40 -16.15
N ALA A 338 20.79 -10.47 -15.20
CA ALA A 338 20.08 -9.21 -15.45
C ALA A 338 20.98 -8.13 -16.08
N GLN A 339 21.62 -8.48 -17.20
CA GLN A 339 22.47 -7.55 -17.94
C GLN A 339 21.64 -6.41 -18.57
N LYS A 340 22.28 -5.26 -18.84
CA LYS A 340 21.63 -4.06 -19.40
C LYS A 340 20.52 -3.48 -18.51
N THR A 341 20.52 -3.81 -17.23
CA THR A 341 19.63 -3.18 -16.25
C THR A 341 19.94 -1.69 -16.13
N VAL A 342 18.88 -0.88 -16.09
CA VAL A 342 18.94 0.54 -15.73
C VAL A 342 18.11 0.75 -14.48
N SER A 343 18.74 1.19 -13.38
CA SER A 343 18.04 1.40 -12.10
C SER A 343 18.45 2.71 -11.43
N GLN A 344 17.46 3.48 -11.01
CA GLN A 344 17.65 4.69 -10.23
C GLN A 344 16.78 4.64 -8.96
N GLU A 345 17.42 4.72 -7.80
CA GLU A 345 16.74 4.84 -6.51
C GLU A 345 17.01 6.20 -5.89
N THR A 346 15.97 6.97 -5.59
CA THR A 346 16.11 8.32 -5.03
C THR A 346 15.23 8.46 -3.79
N ASN A 347 15.83 8.77 -2.64
CA ASN A 347 15.12 9.10 -1.41
C ASN A 347 15.53 10.48 -0.91
N GLN A 348 14.57 11.39 -0.83
CA GLN A 348 14.80 12.75 -0.37
C GLN A 348 13.88 13.06 0.81
N ASN A 349 14.46 13.63 1.87
CA ASN A 349 13.77 13.75 3.14
C ASN A 349 13.97 15.16 3.73
N LEU A 350 12.87 15.78 4.14
CA LEU A 350 12.82 17.09 4.75
C LEU A 350 12.35 16.96 6.20
N CYS A 351 13.23 17.20 7.16
CA CYS A 351 12.88 17.31 8.57
C CYS A 351 12.63 18.79 8.92
N ALA A 352 11.35 19.15 9.12
CA ALA A 352 10.96 20.54 9.38
C ALA A 352 11.29 20.99 10.81
N THR A 353 11.41 20.03 11.75
CA THR A 353 11.81 20.23 13.15
C THR A 353 13.04 19.38 13.50
N LYS A 354 13.70 19.73 14.60
CA LYS A 354 14.85 18.96 15.14
C LYS A 354 14.46 17.67 15.84
N THR A 355 13.19 17.53 16.18
CA THR A 355 12.60 16.36 16.86
C THR A 355 12.06 15.31 15.90
N ALA A 356 11.87 15.67 14.63
CA ALA A 356 11.56 14.73 13.58
C ALA A 356 12.78 13.86 13.26
N HIS A 357 12.55 12.56 13.05
CA HIS A 357 13.60 11.59 12.77
C HIS A 357 13.37 10.90 11.43
N MET A 358 14.44 10.81 10.63
CA MET A 358 14.42 10.04 9.38
C MET A 358 15.55 9.02 9.39
N PHE A 359 15.16 7.76 9.10
CA PHE A 359 16.08 6.66 8.83
C PHE A 359 16.04 6.34 7.35
N THR A 360 17.17 6.38 6.66
CA THR A 360 17.23 6.09 5.23
C THR A 360 18.36 5.12 4.95
N GLN A 361 18.04 4.07 4.17
CA GLN A 361 18.96 2.98 3.88
C GLN A 361 18.74 2.48 2.44
N PRO A 362 19.21 3.23 1.43
CA PRO A 362 19.23 2.72 0.07
C PRO A 362 20.34 1.69 -0.11
N MET A 363 20.06 0.57 -0.80
CA MET A 363 20.99 -0.54 -0.99
C MET A 363 21.01 -1.01 -2.43
N LEU A 364 22.22 -1.19 -2.99
CA LEU A 364 22.44 -1.83 -4.29
C LEU A 364 23.20 -3.13 -4.10
N GLU A 365 22.64 -4.23 -4.59
CA GLU A 365 23.30 -5.52 -4.69
C GLU A 365 23.38 -5.91 -6.17
N ILE A 366 24.56 -5.78 -6.77
CA ILE A 366 24.74 -5.92 -8.21
C ILE A 366 25.70 -7.07 -8.47
N TYR A 367 25.21 -8.06 -9.21
CA TYR A 367 25.98 -9.23 -9.62
C TYR A 367 26.21 -9.31 -11.13
N ALA A 368 25.59 -8.40 -11.93
CA ALA A 368 25.78 -8.27 -13.36
C ALA A 368 26.86 -7.22 -13.69
N ASP A 369 27.56 -7.38 -14.81
CA ASP A 369 28.70 -6.54 -15.18
C ASP A 369 28.30 -5.32 -16.03
N ASP A 370 27.30 -5.45 -16.90
CA ASP A 370 26.90 -4.41 -17.84
C ASP A 370 25.56 -3.79 -17.45
N VAL A 371 25.61 -2.87 -16.48
CA VAL A 371 24.41 -2.21 -15.92
C VAL A 371 24.67 -0.73 -15.65
N LYS A 372 23.57 0.04 -15.48
CA LYS A 372 23.58 1.44 -15.06
C LYS A 372 22.68 1.58 -13.85
N CYS A 373 23.25 1.45 -12.66
CA CYS A 373 22.52 1.53 -11.42
C CYS A 373 23.08 2.64 -10.54
N ALA A 374 22.20 3.46 -9.99
CA ALA A 374 22.56 4.51 -9.04
C ALA A 374 21.52 4.61 -7.93
N HIS A 375 21.98 5.00 -6.75
CA HIS A 375 21.10 5.39 -5.65
C HIS A 375 21.54 6.71 -5.04
N GLY A 376 20.59 7.44 -4.45
CA GLY A 376 20.87 8.67 -3.74
C GLY A 376 19.89 8.87 -2.59
N SER A 377 20.42 9.30 -1.45
CA SER A 377 19.61 9.65 -0.31
C SER A 377 20.08 10.97 0.32
N THR A 378 19.10 11.79 0.71
CA THR A 378 19.37 13.04 1.42
C THR A 378 18.43 13.19 2.61
N VAL A 379 18.95 13.72 3.71
CA VAL A 379 18.16 14.20 4.85
C VAL A 379 18.56 15.65 5.10
N GLY A 380 17.62 16.55 4.95
CA GLY A 380 17.88 17.98 5.06
C GLY A 380 16.80 18.73 5.84
N GLN A 381 17.04 20.02 5.97
CA GLN A 381 16.09 20.98 6.53
C GLN A 381 15.64 21.95 5.42
N LEU A 382 14.61 22.75 5.68
CA LEU A 382 14.20 23.81 4.78
C LEU A 382 15.34 24.75 4.47
N ASN A 383 15.49 25.12 3.20
CA ASN A 383 16.49 26.07 2.75
C ASN A 383 16.19 27.47 3.35
N ASN A 384 17.01 27.89 4.30
CA ASN A 384 16.85 29.16 4.98
C ASN A 384 17.08 30.36 4.08
N ASP A 385 17.95 30.25 3.06
CA ASP A 385 18.21 31.33 2.12
C ASP A 385 17.01 31.54 1.19
N ALA A 386 16.39 30.45 0.73
CA ALA A 386 15.13 30.51 -0.02
C ALA A 386 13.99 31.11 0.83
N LEU A 387 13.90 30.71 2.09
CA LEU A 387 12.91 31.24 3.02
C LEU A 387 13.14 32.75 3.28
N PHE A 388 14.39 33.16 3.48
CA PHE A 388 14.76 34.56 3.65
C PHE A 388 14.42 35.37 2.40
N TYR A 389 14.74 34.88 1.20
CA TYR A 389 14.39 35.52 -0.05
C TYR A 389 12.88 35.74 -0.19
N MET A 390 12.08 34.74 0.14
CA MET A 390 10.61 34.85 0.14
C MET A 390 10.11 35.94 1.11
N GLN A 391 10.70 36.01 2.31
CA GLN A 391 10.36 37.05 3.31
C GLN A 391 10.69 38.46 2.80
N GLN A 392 11.79 38.65 2.07
CA GLN A 392 12.13 39.93 1.44
C GLN A 392 11.12 40.34 0.36
N ARG A 393 10.36 39.39 -0.19
CA ARG A 393 9.27 39.61 -1.15
C ARG A 393 7.89 39.77 -0.49
N GLY A 394 7.84 39.88 0.83
CA GLY A 394 6.60 40.08 1.60
C GLY A 394 5.83 38.79 1.92
N ILE A 395 6.38 37.62 1.62
CA ILE A 395 5.77 36.33 1.99
C ILE A 395 6.11 36.05 3.47
N SER A 396 5.08 35.75 4.28
CA SER A 396 5.30 35.44 5.69
C SER A 396 6.18 34.19 5.85
N LYS A 397 6.93 34.09 6.96
CA LYS A 397 7.74 32.90 7.24
C LYS A 397 6.93 31.61 7.21
N ARG A 398 5.68 31.65 7.71
CA ARG A 398 4.76 30.51 7.71
C ARG A 398 4.42 30.11 6.28
N GLU A 399 3.98 31.03 5.47
CA GLU A 399 3.59 30.76 4.08
C GLU A 399 4.80 30.31 3.24
N GLY A 400 5.98 30.92 3.43
CA GLY A 400 7.20 30.52 2.75
C GLY A 400 7.61 29.07 3.07
N LYS A 401 7.45 28.62 4.32
CA LYS A 401 7.67 27.22 4.69
C LYS A 401 6.70 26.29 3.96
N LEU A 402 5.39 26.62 3.94
CA LEU A 402 4.37 25.81 3.26
C LEU A 402 4.67 25.68 1.77
N LEU A 403 5.03 26.79 1.11
CA LEU A 403 5.36 26.79 -0.32
C LEU A 403 6.58 25.91 -0.63
N LEU A 404 7.61 25.97 0.21
CA LEU A 404 8.82 25.14 0.02
C LEU A 404 8.52 23.64 0.25
N GLN A 405 7.73 23.32 1.26
CA GLN A 405 7.31 21.93 1.53
C GLN A 405 6.43 21.40 0.39
N PHE A 406 5.49 22.21 -0.09
CA PHE A 406 4.64 21.86 -1.22
C PHE A 406 5.46 21.61 -2.49
N ALA A 407 6.35 22.55 -2.85
CA ALA A 407 7.24 22.38 -4.01
C ALA A 407 8.10 21.12 -3.91
N PHE A 408 8.53 20.76 -2.69
CA PHE A 408 9.35 19.57 -2.46
C PHE A 408 8.61 18.26 -2.78
N VAL A 409 7.34 18.13 -2.40
CA VAL A 409 6.56 16.90 -2.63
C VAL A 409 5.92 16.84 -4.00
N ASN A 410 5.72 17.98 -4.68
CA ASN A 410 5.09 18.04 -6.01
C ASN A 410 5.79 17.17 -7.04
N GLU A 411 7.11 17.04 -6.97
CA GLU A 411 7.86 16.18 -7.90
C GLU A 411 7.36 14.73 -7.91
N VAL A 412 6.94 14.20 -6.74
CA VAL A 412 6.35 12.86 -6.67
C VAL A 412 4.94 12.85 -7.22
N ILE A 413 4.13 13.85 -6.85
CA ILE A 413 2.73 13.96 -7.28
C ILE A 413 2.66 14.08 -8.80
N ASP A 414 3.56 14.83 -9.41
CA ASP A 414 3.61 15.05 -10.86
C ASP A 414 4.01 13.79 -11.65
N LYS A 415 4.55 12.75 -11.00
CA LYS A 415 4.83 11.44 -11.63
C LYS A 415 3.58 10.59 -11.84
N MET A 416 2.45 10.93 -11.21
CA MET A 416 1.20 10.19 -11.39
C MET A 416 0.60 10.45 -12.75
N GLU A 417 0.25 9.38 -13.45
CA GLU A 417 -0.37 9.47 -14.79
C GLU A 417 -1.85 9.90 -14.70
N LEU A 418 -2.52 9.56 -13.60
CA LEU A 418 -3.93 9.89 -13.40
C LEU A 418 -4.10 11.38 -13.05
N VAL A 419 -4.31 12.23 -14.07
CA VAL A 419 -4.39 13.70 -13.93
C VAL A 419 -5.40 14.17 -12.87
N PRO A 420 -6.67 13.67 -12.81
CA PRO A 420 -7.60 14.12 -11.79
C PRO A 420 -7.16 13.79 -10.35
N LEU A 421 -6.46 12.65 -10.17
CA LEU A 421 -5.86 12.29 -8.87
C LEU A 421 -4.73 13.25 -8.52
N ARG A 422 -3.85 13.55 -9.48
CA ARG A 422 -2.76 14.51 -9.31
C ARG A 422 -3.27 15.87 -8.84
N ASP A 423 -4.29 16.42 -9.52
CA ASP A 423 -4.89 17.69 -9.16
C ASP A 423 -5.51 17.66 -7.77
N ARG A 424 -6.18 16.55 -7.43
CA ARG A 424 -6.74 16.34 -6.09
C ARG A 424 -5.66 16.25 -5.02
N LEU A 425 -4.56 15.55 -5.29
CA LEU A 425 -3.44 15.42 -4.35
C LEU A 425 -2.76 16.75 -4.07
N HIS A 426 -2.59 17.60 -5.07
CA HIS A 426 -2.09 18.97 -4.84
C HIS A 426 -2.96 19.70 -3.83
N HIS A 427 -4.28 19.65 -3.97
CA HIS A 427 -5.23 20.27 -3.04
C HIS A 427 -5.18 19.62 -1.63
N LEU A 428 -5.13 18.29 -1.54
CA LEU A 428 -5.05 17.58 -0.26
C LEU A 428 -3.74 17.88 0.48
N VAL A 429 -2.63 17.92 -0.24
CA VAL A 429 -1.31 18.26 0.33
C VAL A 429 -1.28 19.71 0.83
N GLU A 430 -1.87 20.64 0.09
CA GLU A 430 -2.02 22.02 0.55
C GLU A 430 -2.84 22.09 1.84
N LYS A 431 -4.03 21.45 1.89
CA LYS A 431 -4.84 21.35 3.10
C LYS A 431 -4.06 20.71 4.26
N ARG A 432 -3.30 19.65 3.98
CA ARG A 432 -2.51 18.95 4.99
C ARG A 432 -1.47 19.87 5.63
N PHE A 433 -0.72 20.61 4.85
CA PHE A 433 0.27 21.55 5.35
C PHE A 433 -0.36 22.76 6.06
N ARG A 434 -1.58 23.17 5.69
CA ARG A 434 -2.32 24.21 6.40
C ARG A 434 -2.93 23.73 7.73
N GLY A 435 -2.91 22.42 7.99
CA GLY A 435 -3.54 21.79 9.16
C GLY A 435 -5.07 21.66 9.01
N GLU A 436 -5.60 21.71 7.80
CA GLU A 436 -7.03 21.69 7.50
C GLU A 436 -7.58 20.29 7.25
N LEU A 437 -6.73 19.27 7.01
CA LEU A 437 -7.19 17.88 6.84
C LEU A 437 -7.81 17.28 8.10
N ASN A 438 -7.53 17.84 9.27
CA ASN A 438 -8.20 17.44 10.53
C ASN A 438 -9.66 17.93 10.62
N LYS A 439 -10.11 18.74 9.67
CA LYS A 439 -11.48 19.20 9.53
C LYS A 439 -12.02 18.59 8.24
N CYS A 440 -12.62 17.42 8.35
CA CYS A 440 -13.42 16.85 7.27
C CYS A 440 -14.66 17.73 7.07
N GLU A 441 -14.52 18.91 6.46
CA GLU A 441 -15.63 19.71 5.98
C GLU A 441 -16.17 19.06 4.71
N GLY A 442 -17.28 18.35 4.83
CA GLY A 442 -17.96 17.69 3.72
C GLY A 442 -17.98 16.16 3.77
N CYS A 443 -17.13 15.51 4.50
CA CYS A 443 -17.23 14.08 4.76
C CYS A 443 -18.25 13.85 5.89
N GLN A 444 -19.39 13.23 5.57
CA GLN A 444 -20.42 12.92 6.59
C GLN A 444 -19.94 11.87 7.60
N LEU A 445 -18.81 11.20 7.35
CA LEU A 445 -18.21 10.20 8.23
C LEU A 445 -17.54 10.80 9.49
N CYS A 446 -17.27 12.11 9.51
CA CYS A 446 -16.61 12.80 10.63
C CYS A 446 -17.54 13.70 11.45
N LYS A 447 -18.87 13.68 11.20
CA LYS A 447 -19.84 14.39 12.02
C LYS A 447 -20.38 13.60 13.17
#